data_9b503f2295c831180b54b44604215aab
#
_entry.id   9b503f2295c831180b54b44604215aab
#
_cell.length_a   1.000
_cell.length_b   1.000
_cell.length_c   1.000
_cell.angle_alpha   90.00
_cell.angle_beta   90.00
_cell.angle_gamma   90.00
#
_symmetry.space_group_name_H-M   'P 1'
#
loop_
_entity.id
_entity.type
_entity.pdbx_description
1 polymer ?
#
loop_
_entity_poly.entity_id
_entity_poly.type
_entity_poly.pdbx_seq_one_letter_code
_entity_poly.pdbx_strand_id
1 'polypeptide(L)'
;GQDDYIFGTWGSMDLNILQTNMDYYYLKPMPVPLKFYNVQQIYADMYDEDGKIVKLKKAVEHLKIEVEEDKPFHSAVNDAYYTGLVLKAMSPRDLADRYCYDIYNNPKDKKDEIISHHKHYLEHISREYHCKEEAISDVELMAPICYRCGKKLAPKVKWFANTPNSYTCIGKCWHHGLVSGKIRFKQSRNNNIFVIKTMIPTDKKGLEAMKERQDELRIRRQTKRHN
;
A
#
# COMPACT_ATOMS: atom_id res chain seq x y z
N GLY A 1 -23.44 -15.78 -9.53
CA GLY A 1 -22.33 -15.48 -8.64
C GLY A 1 -22.86 -14.91 -7.34
N GLN A 2 -22.23 -15.19 -6.23
CA GLN A 2 -22.58 -14.57 -4.96
C GLN A 2 -22.09 -13.12 -5.01
N ASP A 3 -22.91 -12.17 -4.59
CA ASP A 3 -22.58 -10.74 -4.56
C ASP A 3 -21.71 -10.36 -3.35
N ASP A 4 -21.45 -11.32 -2.45
CA ASP A 4 -20.67 -11.14 -1.22
C ASP A 4 -19.40 -12.02 -1.25
N TYR A 5 -18.35 -11.51 -1.86
CA TYR A 5 -17.04 -12.16 -1.90
C TYR A 5 -15.92 -11.12 -1.78
N ILE A 6 -14.76 -11.56 -1.30
CA ILE A 6 -13.52 -10.79 -1.28
C ILE A 6 -12.40 -11.64 -1.89
N PHE A 7 -11.58 -11.05 -2.74
CA PHE A 7 -10.43 -11.75 -3.30
C PHE A 7 -9.33 -11.91 -2.24
N GLY A 8 -8.64 -13.04 -2.29
CA GLY A 8 -7.39 -13.28 -1.57
C GLY A 8 -6.31 -13.64 -2.57
N THR A 9 -5.19 -12.90 -2.56
CA THR A 9 -4.08 -13.11 -3.52
C THR A 9 -2.75 -13.27 -2.79
N TRP A 10 -1.81 -14.01 -3.38
CA TRP A 10 -0.44 -14.09 -2.88
C TRP A 10 0.42 -12.95 -3.46
N GLY A 11 0.19 -11.73 -2.99
CA GLY A 11 0.79 -10.51 -3.50
C GLY A 11 -0.23 -9.60 -4.19
N SER A 12 0.24 -8.54 -4.82
CA SER A 12 -0.62 -7.52 -5.44
C SER A 12 -0.74 -7.62 -6.96
N MET A 13 -0.12 -8.62 -7.58
CA MET A 13 -0.03 -8.70 -9.06
C MET A 13 -1.23 -9.42 -9.69
N ASP A 14 -1.82 -10.39 -8.98
CA ASP A 14 -2.83 -11.30 -9.57
C ASP A 14 -4.08 -10.55 -10.03
N LEU A 15 -4.58 -9.60 -9.23
CA LEU A 15 -5.74 -8.78 -9.62
C LEU A 15 -5.44 -7.86 -10.81
N ASN A 16 -4.21 -7.37 -10.90
CA ASN A 16 -3.79 -6.56 -12.04
C ASN A 16 -3.79 -7.39 -13.33
N ILE A 17 -3.22 -8.60 -13.30
CA ILE A 17 -3.20 -9.52 -14.44
C ILE A 17 -4.63 -9.92 -14.83
N LEU A 18 -5.47 -10.27 -13.84
CA LEU A 18 -6.86 -10.63 -14.08
C LEU A 18 -7.61 -9.51 -14.79
N GLN A 19 -7.54 -8.28 -14.27
CA GLN A 19 -8.24 -7.13 -14.86
C GLN A 19 -7.67 -6.74 -16.22
N THR A 20 -6.36 -6.89 -16.44
CA THR A 20 -5.75 -6.71 -17.77
C THR A 20 -6.34 -7.69 -18.80
N ASN A 21 -6.52 -8.97 -18.41
CA ASN A 21 -7.16 -9.95 -19.28
C ASN A 21 -8.65 -9.64 -19.47
N MET A 22 -9.36 -9.22 -18.43
CA MET A 22 -10.76 -8.81 -18.56
C MET A 22 -10.93 -7.68 -19.58
N ASP A 23 -10.05 -6.68 -19.55
CA ASP A 23 -10.06 -5.60 -20.53
C ASP A 23 -9.75 -6.09 -21.94
N TYR A 24 -8.76 -6.99 -22.08
CA TYR A 24 -8.42 -7.57 -23.39
C TYR A 24 -9.60 -8.31 -24.04
N TYR A 25 -10.39 -9.02 -23.21
CA TYR A 25 -11.58 -9.75 -23.70
C TYR A 25 -12.87 -8.95 -23.61
N TYR A 26 -12.80 -7.63 -23.37
CA TYR A 26 -13.96 -6.73 -23.27
C TYR A 26 -14.99 -7.18 -22.24
N LEU A 27 -14.56 -7.79 -21.14
CA LEU A 27 -15.42 -8.18 -20.05
C LEU A 27 -15.78 -6.97 -19.17
N LYS A 28 -16.92 -7.07 -18.47
CA LYS A 28 -17.36 -6.02 -17.54
C LYS A 28 -16.27 -5.78 -16.47
N PRO A 29 -15.82 -4.54 -16.26
CA PRO A 29 -14.81 -4.22 -15.25
C PRO A 29 -15.31 -4.56 -13.84
N MET A 30 -14.37 -4.82 -12.93
CA MET A 30 -14.68 -5.02 -11.52
C MET A 30 -15.17 -3.72 -10.88
N PRO A 31 -16.01 -3.82 -9.81
CA PRO A 31 -16.49 -2.65 -9.09
C PRO A 31 -15.32 -1.87 -8.45
N VAL A 32 -15.47 -0.55 -8.36
CA VAL A 32 -14.53 0.34 -7.68
C VAL A 32 -15.25 1.01 -6.50
N PRO A 33 -14.65 1.05 -5.32
CA PRO A 33 -13.35 0.49 -4.92
C PRO A 33 -13.40 -1.04 -4.72
N LEU A 34 -12.40 -1.76 -5.23
CA LEU A 34 -12.27 -3.21 -5.06
C LEU A 34 -11.38 -3.51 -3.85
N LYS A 35 -11.97 -4.14 -2.83
CA LYS A 35 -11.23 -4.65 -1.66
C LYS A 35 -10.70 -6.05 -1.91
N PHE A 36 -9.51 -6.34 -1.39
CA PHE A 36 -8.94 -7.68 -1.42
C PHE A 36 -8.00 -7.92 -0.23
N TYR A 37 -7.71 -9.17 0.05
CA TYR A 37 -6.67 -9.57 1.00
C TYR A 37 -5.36 -9.83 0.25
N ASN A 38 -4.33 -9.04 0.52
CA ASN A 38 -2.96 -9.41 0.17
C ASN A 38 -2.45 -10.42 1.22
N VAL A 39 -2.71 -11.70 0.97
CA VAL A 39 -2.44 -12.79 1.91
C VAL A 39 -0.95 -12.88 2.26
N GLN A 40 -0.07 -12.60 1.29
CA GLN A 40 1.38 -12.56 1.49
C GLN A 40 1.79 -11.50 2.52
N GLN A 41 1.23 -10.29 2.41
CA GLN A 41 1.54 -9.20 3.35
C GLN A 41 0.94 -9.47 4.73
N ILE A 42 -0.30 -9.96 4.78
CA ILE A 42 -0.96 -10.31 6.04
C ILE A 42 -0.16 -11.39 6.78
N TYR A 43 0.30 -12.41 6.04
CA TYR A 43 1.17 -13.45 6.59
C TYR A 43 2.47 -12.86 7.15
N ALA A 44 3.14 -11.99 6.38
CA ALA A 44 4.37 -11.36 6.83
C ALA A 44 4.16 -10.53 8.11
N ASP A 45 3.10 -9.73 8.16
CA ASP A 45 2.77 -8.90 9.34
C ASP A 45 2.40 -9.73 10.59
N MET A 46 1.99 -10.98 10.43
CA MET A 46 1.62 -11.87 11.53
C MET A 46 2.77 -12.73 12.05
N TYR A 47 3.66 -13.14 11.16
CA TYR A 47 4.66 -14.19 11.45
C TYR A 47 6.12 -13.75 11.26
N ASP A 48 6.38 -12.52 10.79
CA ASP A 48 7.71 -11.98 10.65
C ASP A 48 7.81 -10.62 11.37
N GLU A 49 8.76 -10.49 12.31
CA GLU A 49 8.90 -9.28 13.13
C GLU A 49 9.23 -8.03 12.30
N ASP A 50 9.94 -8.21 11.21
CA ASP A 50 10.32 -7.13 10.28
C ASP A 50 9.29 -6.94 9.15
N GLY A 51 8.23 -7.74 9.11
CA GLY A 51 7.21 -7.72 8.06
C GLY A 51 7.74 -8.14 6.69
N LYS A 52 8.78 -8.99 6.66
CA LYS A 52 9.43 -9.43 5.43
C LYS A 52 8.58 -10.46 4.69
N ILE A 53 8.18 -10.10 3.48
CA ILE A 53 7.43 -11.01 2.61
C ILE A 53 8.24 -12.25 2.22
N VAL A 54 7.57 -13.39 2.15
CA VAL A 54 8.16 -14.69 1.79
C VAL A 54 7.44 -15.30 0.58
N LYS A 55 8.03 -16.33 0.00
CA LYS A 55 7.38 -17.11 -1.07
C LYS A 55 6.27 -18.00 -0.47
N LEU A 56 5.22 -18.28 -1.25
CA LEU A 56 4.08 -19.11 -0.84
C LEU A 56 4.52 -20.46 -0.26
N LYS A 57 5.44 -21.16 -0.91
CA LYS A 57 5.99 -22.43 -0.43
C LYS A 57 6.52 -22.35 1.00
N LYS A 58 7.26 -21.27 1.35
CA LYS A 58 7.78 -21.09 2.72
C LYS A 58 6.66 -20.86 3.75
N ALA A 59 5.60 -20.16 3.38
CA ALA A 59 4.46 -19.96 4.26
C ALA A 59 3.70 -21.28 4.51
N VAL A 60 3.51 -22.08 3.45
CA VAL A 60 2.90 -23.41 3.52
C VAL A 60 3.71 -24.34 4.43
N GLU A 61 5.04 -24.39 4.25
CA GLU A 61 5.96 -25.18 5.09
C GLU A 61 5.92 -24.72 6.57
N HIS A 62 5.98 -23.42 6.82
CA HIS A 62 5.94 -22.86 8.18
C HIS A 62 4.63 -23.18 8.89
N LEU A 63 3.50 -23.06 8.20
CA LEU A 63 2.17 -23.40 8.75
C LEU A 63 1.87 -24.91 8.78
N LYS A 64 2.84 -25.75 8.36
CA LYS A 64 2.70 -27.22 8.31
C LYS A 64 1.48 -27.67 7.50
N ILE A 65 1.17 -26.95 6.43
CA ILE A 65 0.11 -27.31 5.50
C ILE A 65 0.65 -28.45 4.63
N GLU A 66 -0.10 -29.54 4.54
CA GLU A 66 0.26 -30.68 3.73
C GLU A 66 0.25 -30.33 2.24
N VAL A 67 1.33 -30.71 1.54
CA VAL A 67 1.45 -30.51 0.09
C VAL A 67 1.05 -31.79 -0.61
N GLU A 68 -0.02 -31.73 -1.40
CA GLU A 68 -0.54 -32.86 -2.16
C GLU A 68 0.36 -33.13 -3.38
N GLU A 69 0.69 -34.40 -3.64
CA GLU A 69 1.60 -34.78 -4.74
C GLU A 69 1.06 -34.42 -6.13
N ASP A 70 -0.26 -34.43 -6.30
CA ASP A 70 -0.95 -34.09 -7.53
C ASP A 70 -1.13 -32.55 -7.72
N LYS A 71 -0.75 -31.74 -6.73
CA LYS A 71 -0.85 -30.28 -6.76
C LYS A 71 0.51 -29.59 -6.57
N PRO A 72 1.45 -29.72 -7.50
CA PRO A 72 2.75 -29.05 -7.40
C PRO A 72 2.61 -27.53 -7.46
N PHE A 73 3.52 -26.81 -6.79
CA PHE A 73 3.62 -25.36 -6.90
C PHE A 73 3.94 -24.91 -8.33
N HIS A 74 3.75 -23.61 -8.61
CA HIS A 74 3.99 -22.95 -9.91
C HIS A 74 2.90 -23.25 -10.97
N SER A 75 1.75 -23.70 -10.54
CA SER A 75 0.50 -23.69 -11.30
C SER A 75 -0.43 -22.64 -10.67
N ALA A 76 -1.03 -21.76 -11.46
CA ALA A 76 -1.91 -20.71 -10.97
C ALA A 76 -3.06 -21.27 -10.11
N VAL A 77 -3.62 -22.41 -10.49
CA VAL A 77 -4.69 -23.10 -9.75
C VAL A 77 -4.18 -23.61 -8.41
N ASN A 78 -3.02 -24.27 -8.40
CA ASN A 78 -2.46 -24.85 -7.19
C ASN A 78 -1.95 -23.75 -6.23
N ASP A 79 -1.33 -22.69 -6.77
CA ASP A 79 -0.89 -21.56 -5.97
C ASP A 79 -2.09 -20.82 -5.35
N ALA A 80 -3.21 -20.69 -6.06
CA ALA A 80 -4.46 -20.14 -5.52
C ALA A 80 -5.03 -21.07 -4.41
N TYR A 81 -4.99 -22.40 -4.61
CA TYR A 81 -5.41 -23.37 -3.62
C TYR A 81 -4.60 -23.25 -2.32
N TYR A 82 -3.26 -23.24 -2.40
CA TYR A 82 -2.42 -23.08 -1.23
C TYR A 82 -2.53 -21.70 -0.58
N THR A 83 -2.76 -20.66 -1.37
CA THR A 83 -3.06 -19.31 -0.84
C THR A 83 -4.34 -19.34 0.00
N GLY A 84 -5.37 -20.04 -0.46
CA GLY A 84 -6.61 -20.26 0.30
C GLY A 84 -6.38 -21.03 1.60
N LEU A 85 -5.54 -22.08 1.59
CA LEU A 85 -5.19 -22.83 2.80
C LEU A 85 -4.41 -21.99 3.80
N VAL A 86 -3.45 -21.17 3.34
CA VAL A 86 -2.73 -20.21 4.21
C VAL A 86 -3.71 -19.21 4.82
N LEU A 87 -4.62 -18.64 4.02
CA LEU A 87 -5.64 -17.70 4.51
C LEU A 87 -6.56 -18.37 5.55
N LYS A 88 -6.95 -19.61 5.32
CA LYS A 88 -7.76 -20.40 6.25
C LYS A 88 -7.05 -20.70 7.57
N ALA A 89 -5.74 -20.91 7.53
CA ALA A 89 -4.91 -21.16 8.73
C ALA A 89 -4.72 -19.90 9.59
N MET A 90 -4.86 -18.70 9.00
CA MET A 90 -4.87 -17.43 9.73
C MET A 90 -6.24 -17.19 10.36
N SER A 91 -6.26 -16.64 11.60
CA SER A 91 -7.52 -16.40 12.30
C SER A 91 -8.39 -15.37 11.57
N PRO A 92 -9.68 -15.63 11.32
CA PRO A 92 -10.60 -14.64 10.72
C PRO A 92 -10.70 -13.31 11.48
N ARG A 93 -10.52 -13.33 12.82
CA ARG A 93 -10.52 -12.10 13.65
C ARG A 93 -9.36 -11.19 13.33
N ASP A 94 -8.25 -11.75 12.86
CA ASP A 94 -7.06 -10.99 12.52
C ASP A 94 -7.13 -10.41 11.10
N LEU A 95 -8.12 -10.81 10.31
CA LEU A 95 -8.28 -10.41 8.91
C LEU A 95 -9.20 -9.21 8.72
N ALA A 96 -10.15 -8.96 9.63
CA ALA A 96 -11.26 -8.02 9.44
C ALA A 96 -10.84 -6.61 8.94
N ASP A 97 -9.70 -6.09 9.44
CA ASP A 97 -9.18 -4.76 9.11
C ASP A 97 -7.90 -4.79 8.25
N ARG A 98 -7.56 -5.94 7.64
CA ARG A 98 -6.31 -6.12 6.90
C ARG A 98 -6.48 -6.15 5.39
N TYR A 99 -7.63 -5.71 4.89
CA TYR A 99 -7.86 -5.59 3.46
C TYR A 99 -7.02 -4.47 2.85
N CYS A 100 -6.68 -4.63 1.58
CA CYS A 100 -6.11 -3.60 0.73
C CYS A 100 -7.14 -3.14 -0.31
N TYR A 101 -6.89 -2.00 -0.94
CA TYR A 101 -7.64 -1.61 -2.13
C TYR A 101 -6.83 -1.88 -3.39
N ASP A 102 -7.49 -2.44 -4.38
CA ASP A 102 -6.93 -2.55 -5.72
C ASP A 102 -6.80 -1.17 -6.36
N ILE A 103 -5.73 -0.96 -7.11
CA ILE A 103 -5.40 0.31 -7.75
C ILE A 103 -5.39 0.24 -9.28
N TYR A 104 -5.83 -0.87 -9.86
CA TYR A 104 -5.92 -1.03 -11.33
C TYR A 104 -6.87 0.00 -11.93
N ASN A 105 -8.03 0.16 -11.31
CA ASN A 105 -8.99 1.22 -11.58
C ASN A 105 -8.97 2.21 -10.41
N ASN A 106 -8.02 3.16 -10.45
CA ASN A 106 -7.91 4.19 -9.43
C ASN A 106 -9.06 5.22 -9.52
N PRO A 107 -9.37 5.96 -8.42
CA PRO A 107 -10.36 7.04 -8.42
C PRO A 107 -10.11 8.07 -9.51
N LYS A 108 -11.18 8.57 -10.13
CA LYS A 108 -11.12 9.63 -11.15
C LYS A 108 -11.48 10.99 -10.57
N ASP A 109 -12.46 11.01 -9.69
CA ASP A 109 -13.00 12.22 -9.07
C ASP A 109 -12.67 12.28 -7.57
N LYS A 110 -12.71 13.48 -7.02
CA LYS A 110 -12.45 13.72 -5.59
C LYS A 110 -13.39 12.94 -4.66
N LYS A 111 -14.66 12.80 -5.04
CA LYS A 111 -15.67 12.08 -4.26
C LYS A 111 -15.40 10.58 -4.16
N ASP A 112 -14.63 10.05 -5.11
CA ASP A 112 -14.30 8.63 -5.21
C ASP A 112 -12.95 8.30 -4.56
N GLU A 113 -12.23 9.32 -4.03
CA GLU A 113 -10.97 9.09 -3.33
C GLU A 113 -11.17 8.13 -2.16
N ILE A 114 -10.22 7.23 -1.99
CA ILE A 114 -10.31 6.17 -0.98
C ILE A 114 -9.43 6.56 0.20
N ILE A 115 -10.06 6.77 1.36
CA ILE A 115 -9.34 6.99 2.61
C ILE A 115 -9.70 5.84 3.54
N SER A 116 -8.71 4.98 3.83
CA SER A 116 -8.89 3.83 4.70
C SER A 116 -8.05 3.96 5.98
N HIS A 117 -8.73 3.75 7.11
CA HIS A 117 -8.13 3.74 8.42
C HIS A 117 -7.91 2.28 8.87
N HIS A 118 -6.66 1.90 9.01
CA HIS A 118 -6.26 0.61 9.54
C HIS A 118 -5.73 0.75 10.97
N LYS A 119 -5.59 -0.35 11.69
CA LYS A 119 -5.13 -0.35 13.08
C LYS A 119 -3.78 0.38 13.27
N HIS A 120 -2.87 0.22 12.32
CA HIS A 120 -1.48 0.71 12.42
C HIS A 120 -1.10 1.73 11.35
N TYR A 121 -1.97 2.03 10.39
CA TYR A 121 -1.69 3.01 9.35
C TYR A 121 -2.99 3.59 8.77
N LEU A 122 -2.84 4.68 8.04
CA LEU A 122 -3.87 5.25 7.18
C LEU A 122 -3.35 5.23 5.75
N GLU A 123 -4.18 4.84 4.81
CA GLU A 123 -3.92 4.93 3.39
C GLU A 123 -4.92 5.86 2.71
N HIS A 124 -4.43 6.70 1.80
CA HIS A 124 -5.25 7.55 0.96
C HIS A 124 -4.84 7.36 -0.49
N ILE A 125 -5.76 6.86 -1.33
CA ILE A 125 -5.62 6.73 -2.77
C ILE A 125 -6.40 7.88 -3.40
N SER A 126 -5.67 8.80 -4.02
CA SER A 126 -6.25 10.02 -4.58
C SER A 126 -6.91 9.79 -5.93
N ARG A 127 -7.69 10.79 -6.38
CA ARG A 127 -8.09 10.94 -7.77
C ARG A 127 -6.87 11.11 -8.69
N GLU A 128 -7.13 11.15 -10.00
CA GLU A 128 -6.12 11.50 -11.00
C GLU A 128 -5.83 13.01 -11.02
N TYR A 129 -4.59 13.31 -11.38
CA TYR A 129 -4.05 14.65 -11.68
C TYR A 129 -3.33 14.58 -13.02
N HIS A 130 -3.31 15.69 -13.77
CA HIS A 130 -2.61 15.72 -15.06
C HIS A 130 -1.09 15.59 -14.89
N CYS A 131 -0.54 16.15 -13.82
CA CYS A 131 0.90 16.11 -13.54
C CYS A 131 1.17 16.05 -12.03
N LYS A 132 2.43 15.80 -11.69
CA LYS A 132 2.89 15.70 -10.31
C LYS A 132 2.77 17.04 -9.57
N GLU A 133 3.02 18.14 -10.26
CA GLU A 133 2.96 19.48 -9.73
C GLU A 133 1.55 19.84 -9.26
N GLU A 134 0.54 19.43 -10.02
CA GLU A 134 -0.87 19.60 -9.64
C GLU A 134 -1.18 18.82 -8.35
N ALA A 135 -0.78 17.56 -8.27
CA ALA A 135 -0.97 16.75 -7.07
C ALA A 135 -0.26 17.33 -5.83
N ILE A 136 0.95 17.87 -6.01
CA ILE A 136 1.72 18.51 -4.92
C ILE A 136 1.06 19.83 -4.48
N SER A 137 0.37 20.50 -5.36
CA SER A 137 -0.33 21.77 -5.07
C SER A 137 -1.67 21.55 -4.35
N ASP A 138 -2.18 20.32 -4.32
CA ASP A 138 -3.39 19.99 -3.57
C ASP A 138 -3.11 19.98 -2.06
N VAL A 139 -3.58 21.04 -1.39
CA VAL A 139 -3.36 21.28 0.04
C VAL A 139 -3.97 20.17 0.91
N GLU A 140 -5.10 19.61 0.51
CA GLU A 140 -5.77 18.55 1.28
C GLU A 140 -5.03 17.23 1.13
N LEU A 141 -4.62 16.88 -0.09
CA LEU A 141 -3.81 15.69 -0.35
C LEU A 141 -2.48 15.76 0.41
N MET A 142 -1.81 16.91 0.34
CA MET A 142 -0.50 17.10 0.97
C MET A 142 -0.56 17.35 2.47
N ALA A 143 -1.74 17.58 3.06
CA ALA A 143 -1.85 17.73 4.51
C ALA A 143 -1.42 16.43 5.22
N PRO A 144 -0.37 16.47 6.08
CA PRO A 144 -0.04 15.31 6.90
C PRO A 144 -1.07 15.18 8.03
N ILE A 145 -1.73 14.03 8.10
CA ILE A 145 -2.77 13.74 9.10
C ILE A 145 -2.38 12.54 9.96
N CYS A 146 -2.93 12.47 11.15
CA CYS A 146 -2.70 11.35 12.05
C CYS A 146 -3.45 10.10 11.55
N TYR A 147 -2.73 8.98 11.43
CA TYR A 147 -3.31 7.70 11.01
C TYR A 147 -4.47 7.22 11.88
N ARG A 148 -4.50 7.63 13.15
CA ARG A 148 -5.47 7.14 14.14
C ARG A 148 -6.66 8.09 14.35
N CYS A 149 -6.45 9.41 14.40
CA CYS A 149 -7.51 10.38 14.69
C CYS A 149 -7.81 11.36 13.56
N GLY A 150 -7.14 11.25 12.40
CA GLY A 150 -7.36 12.11 11.24
C GLY A 150 -6.95 13.59 11.42
N LYS A 151 -6.54 14.02 12.62
CA LYS A 151 -6.16 15.43 12.86
C LYS A 151 -4.85 15.78 12.15
N LYS A 152 -4.75 17.03 11.70
CA LYS A 152 -3.52 17.59 11.11
C LYS A 152 -2.36 17.48 12.10
N LEU A 153 -1.19 17.14 11.59
CA LEU A 153 0.03 16.98 12.37
C LEU A 153 0.84 18.28 12.44
N ALA A 154 1.42 18.56 13.61
CA ALA A 154 2.46 19.58 13.73
C ALA A 154 3.74 19.11 13.00
N PRO A 155 4.26 19.86 12.01
CA PRO A 155 5.37 19.39 11.18
C PRO A 155 6.67 19.30 12.00
N LYS A 156 7.40 18.20 11.87
CA LYS A 156 8.75 17.97 12.38
C LYS A 156 9.77 17.90 11.25
N VAL A 157 9.41 17.22 10.16
CA VAL A 157 10.12 17.23 8.88
C VAL A 157 9.07 17.49 7.81
N LYS A 158 9.21 18.60 7.07
CA LYS A 158 8.30 18.95 5.96
C LYS A 158 8.44 17.91 4.84
N TRP A 159 7.44 17.82 3.97
CA TRP A 159 7.52 16.99 2.77
C TRP A 159 8.77 17.30 1.95
N PHE A 160 9.52 16.27 1.61
CA PHE A 160 10.65 16.37 0.69
C PHE A 160 10.71 15.15 -0.23
N ALA A 161 11.23 15.34 -1.44
CA ALA A 161 11.40 14.27 -2.39
C ALA A 161 12.53 13.33 -1.93
N ASN A 162 12.18 12.12 -1.52
CA ASN A 162 13.14 11.07 -1.18
C ASN A 162 13.64 10.34 -2.43
N THR A 163 12.75 10.12 -3.39
CA THR A 163 13.05 9.64 -4.75
C THR A 163 12.29 10.48 -5.77
N PRO A 164 12.56 10.34 -7.09
CA PRO A 164 11.79 11.04 -8.12
C PRO A 164 10.27 10.82 -8.01
N ASN A 165 9.85 9.65 -7.54
CA ASN A 165 8.44 9.27 -7.45
C ASN A 165 7.91 9.11 -6.02
N SER A 166 8.63 9.60 -5.01
CA SER A 166 8.14 9.55 -3.64
C SER A 166 8.57 10.74 -2.81
N TYR A 167 7.64 11.22 -1.96
CA TYR A 167 7.88 12.22 -0.94
C TYR A 167 7.68 11.61 0.44
N THR A 168 8.37 12.16 1.42
CA THR A 168 8.25 11.73 2.81
C THR A 168 8.24 12.91 3.75
N CYS A 169 7.60 12.76 4.90
CA CYS A 169 7.54 13.77 5.95
C CYS A 169 7.45 13.10 7.33
N ILE A 170 7.63 13.89 8.40
CA ILE A 170 7.25 13.49 9.76
C ILE A 170 6.51 14.65 10.41
N GLY A 171 5.40 14.31 11.05
CA GLY A 171 4.65 15.22 11.91
C GLY A 171 4.40 14.62 13.30
N LYS A 172 3.96 15.46 14.25
CA LYS A 172 3.60 15.06 15.60
C LYS A 172 2.11 15.27 15.83
N CYS A 173 1.42 14.20 16.20
CA CYS A 173 0.09 14.27 16.79
C CYS A 173 0.21 14.48 18.30
N TRP A 174 -0.61 15.36 18.88
CA TRP A 174 -0.62 15.61 20.32
C TRP A 174 -0.99 14.36 21.13
N HIS A 175 -1.89 13.52 20.60
CA HIS A 175 -2.40 12.34 21.30
C HIS A 175 -1.69 11.03 20.92
N HIS A 176 -1.17 10.93 19.68
CA HIS A 176 -0.68 9.66 19.13
C HIS A 176 0.82 9.69 18.78
N GLY A 177 1.55 10.75 19.17
CA GLY A 177 3.00 10.82 18.98
C GLY A 177 3.44 11.14 17.57
N LEU A 178 4.61 10.62 17.19
CA LEU A 178 5.21 10.86 15.88
C LEU A 178 4.56 9.99 14.82
N VAL A 179 4.34 10.58 13.64
CA VAL A 179 3.75 9.92 12.47
C VAL A 179 4.60 10.23 11.26
N SER A 180 5.03 9.19 10.55
CA SER A 180 5.72 9.28 9.27
C SER A 180 4.71 9.24 8.14
N GLY A 181 4.85 10.16 7.18
CA GLY A 181 4.07 10.19 5.96
C GLY A 181 4.92 9.82 4.75
N LYS A 182 4.37 9.02 3.85
CA LYS A 182 4.95 8.70 2.55
C LYS A 182 3.92 8.90 1.45
N ILE A 183 4.31 9.61 0.41
CA ILE A 183 3.56 9.78 -0.83
C ILE A 183 4.30 9.06 -1.94
N ARG A 184 3.57 8.26 -2.71
CA ARG A 184 4.05 7.61 -3.93
C ARG A 184 3.20 8.06 -5.10
N PHE A 185 3.85 8.60 -6.13
CA PHE A 185 3.20 8.94 -7.39
C PHE A 185 3.16 7.69 -8.26
N LYS A 186 1.99 7.38 -8.77
CA LYS A 186 1.70 6.27 -9.67
C LYS A 186 1.11 6.79 -10.96
N GLN A 187 1.47 6.17 -12.06
CA GLN A 187 0.86 6.45 -13.35
C GLN A 187 -0.45 5.65 -13.47
N SER A 188 -1.51 6.32 -13.87
CA SER A 188 -2.79 5.68 -14.18
C SER A 188 -2.78 5.11 -15.59
N ARG A 189 -3.80 4.34 -15.92
CA ARG A 189 -3.99 3.79 -17.27
C ARG A 189 -4.22 4.86 -18.35
N ASN A 190 -4.66 6.05 -17.95
CA ASN A 190 -4.90 7.19 -18.84
C ASN A 190 -3.67 8.11 -18.96
N ASN A 191 -2.49 7.65 -18.56
CA ASN A 191 -1.26 8.43 -18.48
C ASN A 191 -1.30 9.63 -17.52
N ASN A 192 -2.35 9.77 -16.73
CA ASN A 192 -2.42 10.70 -15.63
C ASN A 192 -1.65 10.17 -14.41
N ILE A 193 -1.56 10.97 -13.36
CA ILE A 193 -0.89 10.59 -12.11
C ILE A 193 -1.91 10.52 -10.99
N PHE A 194 -1.81 9.51 -10.16
CA PHE A 194 -2.51 9.46 -8.87
C PHE A 194 -1.53 9.20 -7.73
N VAL A 195 -1.97 9.43 -6.52
CA VAL A 195 -1.13 9.39 -5.33
C VAL A 195 -1.63 8.32 -4.37
N ILE A 196 -0.69 7.53 -3.86
CA ILE A 196 -0.91 6.71 -2.68
C ILE A 196 -0.16 7.37 -1.52
N LYS A 197 -0.91 7.94 -0.58
CA LYS A 197 -0.38 8.52 0.66
C LYS A 197 -0.59 7.54 1.81
N THR A 198 0.48 7.20 2.50
CA THR A 198 0.47 6.32 3.67
C THR A 198 0.97 7.08 4.88
N MET A 199 0.26 6.98 6.01
CA MET A 199 0.63 7.58 7.28
C MET A 199 0.79 6.46 8.31
N ILE A 200 1.97 6.31 8.92
CA ILE A 200 2.29 5.23 9.87
C ILE A 200 2.89 5.80 11.16
N PRO A 201 2.73 5.15 12.32
CA PRO A 201 3.45 5.54 13.53
C PRO A 201 4.96 5.45 13.32
N THR A 202 5.70 6.32 14.00
CA THR A 202 7.16 6.28 14.02
C THR A 202 7.67 6.72 15.41
N ASP A 203 8.94 6.54 15.66
CA ASP A 203 9.59 6.87 16.92
C ASP A 203 10.67 7.97 16.75
N LYS A 204 11.44 8.22 17.81
CA LYS A 204 12.55 9.19 17.78
C LYS A 204 13.67 8.76 16.83
N LYS A 205 13.96 7.45 16.74
CA LYS A 205 14.98 6.92 15.83
C LYS A 205 14.57 7.17 14.38
N GLY A 206 13.30 6.91 14.03
CA GLY A 206 12.77 7.20 12.71
C GLY A 206 12.78 8.69 12.37
N LEU A 207 12.55 9.57 13.35
CA LEU A 207 12.68 11.02 13.15
C LEU A 207 14.12 11.44 12.86
N GLU A 208 15.09 10.91 13.60
CA GLU A 208 16.52 11.21 13.40
C GLU A 208 16.99 10.71 12.03
N ALA A 209 16.73 9.45 11.72
CA ALA A 209 17.07 8.88 10.40
C ALA A 209 16.44 9.67 9.23
N MET A 210 15.21 10.16 9.41
CA MET A 210 14.54 10.97 8.38
C MET A 210 15.21 12.34 8.18
N LYS A 211 15.69 12.97 9.26
CA LYS A 211 16.44 14.23 9.19
C LYS A 211 17.78 14.03 8.50
N GLU A 212 18.54 13.02 8.90
CA GLU A 212 19.81 12.66 8.27
C GLU A 212 19.62 12.44 6.77
N ARG A 213 18.58 11.68 6.40
CA ARG A 213 18.25 11.44 5.00
C ARG A 213 17.92 12.73 4.23
N GLN A 214 17.19 13.65 4.84
CA GLN A 214 16.87 14.95 4.24
C GLN A 214 18.15 15.77 3.98
N ASP A 215 19.06 15.80 4.95
CA ASP A 215 20.32 16.54 4.85
C ASP A 215 21.26 15.92 3.80
N GLU A 216 21.40 14.60 3.76
CA GLU A 216 22.16 13.90 2.70
C GLU A 216 21.66 14.29 1.30
N LEU A 217 20.34 14.27 1.10
CA LEU A 217 19.74 14.58 -0.20
C LEU A 217 19.93 16.07 -0.56
N ARG A 218 19.93 16.96 0.44
CA ARG A 218 20.20 18.37 0.26
C ARG A 218 21.64 18.61 -0.20
N ILE A 219 22.60 18.01 0.48
CA ILE A 219 24.04 18.07 0.13
C ILE A 219 24.24 17.53 -1.29
N ARG A 220 23.72 16.32 -1.58
CA ARG A 220 23.85 15.71 -2.92
C ARG A 220 23.28 16.58 -4.05
N ARG A 221 22.19 17.33 -3.81
CA ARG A 221 21.62 18.26 -4.79
C ARG A 221 22.48 19.50 -4.99
N GLN A 222 23.09 20.00 -3.92
CA GLN A 222 24.03 21.13 -3.98
C GLN A 222 25.27 20.76 -4.80
N THR A 223 25.90 19.62 -4.52
CA THR A 223 27.08 19.12 -5.26
C THR A 223 26.79 18.96 -6.76
N LYS A 224 25.58 18.45 -7.12
CA LYS A 224 25.20 18.28 -8.53
C LYS A 224 24.92 19.60 -9.28
N ARG A 225 24.71 20.71 -8.58
CA ARG A 225 24.50 22.04 -9.21
C ARG A 225 25.80 22.77 -9.46
N HIS A 226 26.89 22.34 -8.81
CA HIS A 226 28.23 22.95 -8.93
C HIS A 226 29.17 22.16 -9.84
N ASN A 227 28.73 20.98 -10.32
CA ASN A 227 29.35 20.19 -11.38
C ASN A 227 28.48 20.28 -12.67
#